data_987041f5c84924b39f19db2872b73d56
#
_entry.id   987041f5c84924b39f19db2872b73d56
#
_cell.length_a   1.000
_cell.length_b   1.000
_cell.length_c   1.000
_cell.angle_alpha   90.00
_cell.angle_beta   90.00
_cell.angle_gamma   90.00
#
_symmetry.space_group_name_H-M   'P 1'
#
loop_
_entity.id
_entity.type
_entity.pdbx_description
1 polymer ?
#
loop_
_entity_poly.entity_id
_entity_poly.type
_entity_poly.pdbx_seq_one_letter_code
_entity_poly.pdbx_strand_id
1 'polypeptide(L)' 'MRLIDVQHDLWVRVLSFEGNPAFHSRLLQHGLYPGDRARILRNAPLAGPLLVEVSGREIALGQSVAEKIIVELEQ' A
#
# COMPACT_ATOMS: atom_id res chain seq x y z
N MET A 1 2.70 -11.21 -2.78
CA MET A 1 1.69 -10.45 -3.55
C MET A 1 2.01 -8.97 -3.43
N ARG A 2 1.83 -8.23 -4.49
CA ARG A 2 2.04 -6.79 -4.47
C ARG A 2 0.72 -6.09 -4.18
N LEU A 3 0.78 -4.99 -3.44
CA LEU A 3 -0.43 -4.26 -3.07
C LEU A 3 -1.28 -3.88 -4.29
N ILE A 4 -0.64 -3.48 -5.40
CA ILE A 4 -1.36 -3.05 -6.60
C ILE A 4 -2.25 -4.14 -7.20
N ASP A 5 -1.96 -5.42 -6.91
CA ASP A 5 -2.69 -6.56 -7.47
C ASP A 5 -3.83 -7.04 -6.58
N VAL A 6 -4.04 -6.42 -5.44
CA VAL A 6 -5.07 -6.85 -4.48
C VAL A 6 -6.42 -6.28 -4.90
N GLN A 7 -7.48 -7.08 -4.78
CA GLN A 7 -8.84 -6.60 -4.99
C GLN A 7 -9.20 -5.55 -3.94
N HIS A 8 -10.05 -4.61 -4.35
CA HIS A 8 -10.55 -3.57 -3.44
C HIS A 8 -11.28 -4.18 -2.25
N ASP A 9 -11.17 -3.52 -1.12
CA ASP A 9 -11.85 -3.85 0.14
C ASP A 9 -11.39 -5.13 0.81
N LEU A 10 -10.41 -5.85 0.26
CA LEU A 10 -9.79 -6.95 0.96
C LEU A 10 -8.70 -6.44 1.90
N TRP A 11 -8.73 -6.92 3.12
CA TRP A 11 -7.68 -6.57 4.09
C TRP A 11 -6.41 -7.37 3.80
N VAL A 12 -5.29 -6.68 3.86
CA VAL A 12 -3.97 -7.27 3.71
C VAL A 12 -3.07 -6.81 4.84
N ARG A 13 -1.99 -7.56 5.06
CA ARG A 13 -0.92 -7.15 5.97
C ARG A 13 0.31 -6.80 5.15
N VAL A 14 0.89 -5.66 5.46
CA VAL A 14 2.12 -5.21 4.80
C VAL A 14 3.29 -6.04 5.33
N LEU A 15 4.04 -6.68 4.43
CA LEU A 15 5.19 -7.51 4.80
C LEU A 15 6.50 -6.75 4.67
N SER A 16 6.70 -6.11 3.51
CA SER A 16 7.97 -5.47 3.21
C SER A 16 7.81 -4.51 2.05
N PHE A 17 8.86 -3.75 1.79
CA PHE A 17 8.94 -2.85 0.66
C PHE A 17 10.12 -3.24 -0.21
N GLU A 18 9.92 -3.23 -1.53
CA GLU A 18 11.02 -3.30 -2.49
C GLU A 18 11.56 -1.89 -2.73
N GLY A 19 12.76 -1.81 -3.30
CA GLY A 19 13.37 -0.53 -3.61
C GLY A 19 14.52 -0.18 -2.65
N ASN A 20 15.02 1.04 -2.77
CA ASN A 20 16.20 1.47 -2.02
C ASN A 20 15.82 2.03 -0.64
N PRO A 21 16.81 2.26 0.26
CA PRO A 21 16.51 2.78 1.60
C PRO A 21 15.78 4.12 1.61
N ALA A 22 16.05 5.00 0.65
CA ALA A 22 15.37 6.29 0.59
C ALA A 22 13.87 6.12 0.33
N PHE A 23 13.50 5.16 -0.54
CA PHE A 23 12.10 4.83 -0.79
C PHE A 23 11.44 4.28 0.47
N HIS A 24 12.13 3.37 1.18
CA HIS A 24 11.62 2.82 2.45
C HIS A 24 11.38 3.93 3.47
N SER A 25 12.33 4.85 3.61
CA SER A 25 12.18 5.97 4.54
C SER A 25 10.98 6.85 4.19
N ARG A 26 10.72 7.08 2.91
CA ARG A 26 9.57 7.87 2.47
C ARG A 26 8.25 7.21 2.88
N LEU A 27 8.14 5.89 2.72
CA LEU A 27 6.94 5.17 3.14
C LEU A 27 6.74 5.26 4.64
N LEU A 28 7.81 5.10 5.42
CA LEU A 28 7.74 5.24 6.87
C LEU A 28 7.28 6.64 7.27
N GLN A 29 7.76 7.68 6.59
CA GLN A 29 7.36 9.06 6.84
C GLN A 29 5.87 9.29 6.56
N HIS A 30 5.32 8.56 5.59
CA HIS A 30 3.89 8.61 5.30
C HIS A 30 3.06 7.77 6.25
N GLY A 31 3.69 7.09 7.19
CA GLY A 31 2.99 6.30 8.19
C GLY A 31 2.64 4.88 7.75
N LEU A 32 3.35 4.35 6.76
CA LEU A 32 3.16 2.99 6.29
C LEU A 32 4.34 2.14 6.75
N TYR A 33 4.04 1.11 7.56
CA TYR A 33 5.07 0.27 8.19
C TYR A 33 4.81 -1.20 7.89
N PRO A 34 5.87 -2.01 7.80
CA PRO A 34 5.68 -3.47 7.80
C PRO A 34 4.90 -3.89 9.05
N GLY A 35 3.95 -4.79 8.86
CA GLY A 35 3.04 -5.22 9.92
C GLY A 35 1.70 -4.50 9.94
N ASP A 36 1.57 -3.38 9.23
CA ASP A 36 0.30 -2.65 9.16
C ASP A 36 -0.75 -3.44 8.39
N ARG A 37 -2.01 -3.26 8.79
CA ARG A 37 -3.16 -3.71 8.01
C ARG A 37 -3.56 -2.60 7.04
N ALA A 38 -3.89 -2.99 5.82
CA ALA A 38 -4.28 -2.05 4.79
C ALA A 38 -5.36 -2.63 3.89
N ARG A 39 -6.12 -1.77 3.23
CA ARG A 39 -7.03 -2.18 2.15
C ARG A 39 -7.13 -1.07 1.13
N ILE A 40 -7.31 -1.46 -0.13
CA ILE A 40 -7.50 -0.50 -1.21
C ILE A 40 -8.99 -0.12 -1.24
N LEU A 41 -9.28 1.15 -1.07
CA LEU A 41 -10.65 1.65 -1.10
C LEU A 41 -11.10 1.91 -2.54
N ARG A 42 -10.22 2.47 -3.37
CA ARG A 42 -10.52 2.74 -4.78
C ARG A 42 -9.27 3.18 -5.53
N ASN A 43 -9.32 3.11 -6.86
CA ASN A 43 -8.32 3.68 -7.74
C ASN A 43 -8.85 4.99 -8.32
N ALA A 44 -7.97 5.98 -8.48
CA ALA A 44 -8.30 7.16 -9.26
C ALA A 44 -8.33 6.79 -10.74
N PRO A 45 -9.13 7.50 -11.58
CA PRO A 45 -9.17 7.22 -13.01
C PRO A 45 -7.85 7.55 -13.69
N LEU A 46 -7.67 7.01 -14.90
CA LEU A 46 -6.52 7.27 -15.77
C LEU A 46 -5.18 6.90 -15.11
N ALA A 47 -5.15 5.72 -14.50
CA ALA A 47 -3.95 5.21 -13.82
C ALA A 47 -3.44 6.15 -12.71
N GLY A 48 -4.36 6.87 -12.06
CA GLY A 48 -4.05 7.73 -10.94
C GLY A 48 -3.72 6.95 -9.67
N PRO A 49 -3.56 7.65 -8.55
CA PRO A 49 -3.17 7.01 -7.29
C PRO A 49 -4.27 6.10 -6.74
N LEU A 50 -3.84 5.09 -5.97
CA LEU A 50 -4.74 4.26 -5.19
C LEU A 50 -5.03 4.95 -3.87
N LEU A 51 -6.29 4.96 -3.46
CA LEU A 51 -6.67 5.40 -2.12
C LEU A 51 -6.67 4.17 -1.22
N VAL A 52 -5.86 4.20 -0.17
CA VAL A 52 -5.62 3.05 0.69
C VAL A 52 -5.91 3.44 2.13
N GLU A 53 -6.63 2.59 2.83
CA GLU A 53 -6.84 2.74 4.28
C GLU A 53 -5.74 1.99 5.02
N VAL A 54 -5.05 2.69 5.93
CA VAL A 54 -4.00 2.13 6.78
C VAL A 54 -4.17 2.69 8.18
N SER A 55 -4.36 1.82 9.17
CA SER A 55 -4.44 2.22 10.58
C SER A 55 -5.46 3.34 10.82
N GLY A 56 -6.62 3.24 10.20
CA GLY A 56 -7.70 4.22 10.36
C GLY A 56 -7.52 5.51 9.58
N ARG A 57 -6.50 5.63 8.76
CA ARG A 57 -6.25 6.80 7.93
C ARG A 57 -6.33 6.43 6.45
N GLU A 58 -6.70 7.41 5.63
CA GLU A 58 -6.68 7.24 4.18
C GLU A 58 -5.43 7.91 3.62
N ILE A 59 -4.68 7.18 2.80
CA ILE A 59 -3.52 7.72 2.12
C ILE A 59 -3.61 7.42 0.63
N ALA A 60 -3.08 8.32 -0.19
CA ALA A 60 -3.02 8.13 -1.63
C ALA A 60 -1.62 7.65 -2.01
N LEU A 61 -1.56 6.51 -2.70
CA LEU A 61 -0.30 5.92 -3.15
C LEU A 61 -0.28 5.86 -4.67
N GLY A 62 0.77 6.38 -5.29
CA GLY A 62 0.96 6.23 -6.72
C GLY A 62 1.10 4.76 -7.09
N GLN A 63 0.77 4.42 -8.34
CA GLN A 63 0.81 3.03 -8.78
C GLN A 63 2.22 2.45 -8.71
N SER A 64 3.24 3.22 -9.06
CA SER A 64 4.63 2.76 -8.98
C SER A 64 5.05 2.46 -7.54
N VAL A 65 4.48 3.15 -6.57
CA VAL A 65 4.71 2.89 -5.15
C VAL A 65 4.01 1.59 -4.75
N ALA A 66 2.73 1.44 -5.11
CA ALA A 66 1.95 0.25 -4.76
C ALA A 66 2.53 -1.04 -5.36
N GLU A 67 3.25 -0.94 -6.49
CA GLU A 67 3.95 -2.07 -7.09
C GLU A 67 5.10 -2.59 -6.21
N LYS A 68 5.63 -1.76 -5.32
CA LYS A 68 6.79 -2.09 -4.49
C LYS A 68 6.44 -2.46 -3.06
N ILE A 69 5.15 -2.48 -2.72
CA ILE A 69 4.70 -2.87 -1.40
C ILE A 69 4.25 -4.33 -1.45
N ILE A 70 4.95 -5.17 -0.69
CA ILE A 70 4.67 -6.61 -0.64
C ILE A 70 3.72 -6.87 0.52
N VAL A 71 2.64 -7.59 0.22
CA VAL A 71 1.57 -7.84 1.19
C VAL A 71 1.14 -9.31 1.15
N GLU A 72 0.37 -9.71 2.15
CA GLU A 72 -0.34 -10.98 2.14
C GLU A 72 -1.80 -10.74 2.50
N LEU A 73 -2.69 -11.59 1.97
CA LEU A 73 -4.09 -11.51 2.35
C LEU A 73 -4.24 -11.89 3.81
N GLU A 74 -5.02 -11.11 4.52
CA GLU A 74 -5.36 -11.39 5.91
C GLU A 74 -6.54 -12.33 5.94
N GLN A 75 -6.42 -13.39 6.74
CA GLN A 75 -7.45 -14.41 6.86
C GLN A 75 -8.20 -14.30 8.19
#